data_5dbd0842951ab987e342d93878f6875a
#
_entry.id   5dbd0842951ab987e342d93878f6875a
#
_cell.length_a   1.000
_cell.length_b   1.000
_cell.length_c   1.000
_cell.angle_alpha   90.00
_cell.angle_beta   90.00
_cell.angle_gamma   90.00
#
_symmetry.space_group_name_H-M   'P 1'
#
loop_
_entity.id
_entity.type
_entity.pdbx_description
1 polymer ?
#
loop_
_entity_poly.entity_id
_entity_poly.type
_entity_poly.pdbx_seq_one_letter_code
_entity_poly.pdbx_strand_id
1 'polypeptide(L)'
;MSIEIRKLSHIYNEGTTFASVALDAIDLTIQEYCMTAIIGETGSGKSTLVQHLNALLLPSKGEIQINDRIIKADEKPKQLKALRKKVGLVFQFPEYQLFEETILKDVSFGPKNFGASEEEAEQRAKEVLKVVGLDESYYEKSPFECSGGEKRRVAIAGILAMD
;
A
#
# COMPACT_ATOMS: atom_id res chain seq x y z
N MET A 1 -0.73 -12.27 9.40
CA MET A 1 -1.03 -10.88 9.80
C MET A 1 -2.52 -10.73 9.95
N SER A 2 -3.04 -10.53 11.17
CA SER A 2 -4.46 -10.24 11.41
C SER A 2 -4.68 -8.74 11.49
N ILE A 3 -5.83 -8.27 11.01
CA ILE A 3 -6.25 -6.88 11.12
C ILE A 3 -7.61 -6.85 11.80
N GLU A 4 -7.73 -6.07 12.85
CA GLU A 4 -8.97 -5.86 13.57
C GLU A 4 -9.31 -4.37 13.58
N ILE A 5 -10.51 -4.03 13.16
CA ILE A 5 -11.02 -2.67 13.04
C ILE A 5 -12.18 -2.54 14.05
N ARG A 6 -12.11 -1.52 14.89
CA ARG A 6 -13.13 -1.27 15.93
C ARG A 6 -13.64 0.15 15.84
N LYS A 7 -14.93 0.29 15.54
CA LYS A 7 -15.65 1.57 15.46
C LYS A 7 -14.92 2.61 14.60
N LEU A 8 -14.25 2.17 13.53
CA LEU A 8 -13.53 3.04 12.65
C LEU A 8 -14.46 4.01 11.94
N SER A 9 -14.22 5.30 12.14
CA SER A 9 -14.83 6.36 11.33
C SER A 9 -13.76 7.21 10.69
N HIS A 10 -14.02 7.68 9.46
CA HIS A 10 -13.18 8.64 8.77
C HIS A 10 -14.01 9.76 8.16
N ILE A 11 -13.64 10.98 8.49
CA ILE A 11 -14.31 12.20 8.05
C ILE A 11 -13.28 13.04 7.28
N TYR A 12 -13.50 13.21 5.99
CA TYR A 12 -12.70 14.14 5.20
C TYR A 12 -13.05 15.59 5.55
N ASN A 13 -12.07 16.46 5.62
CA ASN A 13 -12.22 17.89 5.92
C ASN A 13 -13.01 18.15 7.22
N GLU A 14 -12.78 17.33 8.25
CA GLU A 14 -13.43 17.48 9.54
C GLU A 14 -13.26 18.90 10.09
N GLY A 15 -14.34 19.46 10.66
CA GLY A 15 -14.36 20.84 11.19
C GLY A 15 -14.58 21.93 10.14
N THR A 16 -14.81 21.58 8.89
CA THR A 16 -15.12 22.54 7.82
C THR A 16 -16.55 22.36 7.29
N THR A 17 -17.04 23.33 6.49
CA THR A 17 -18.34 23.24 5.81
C THR A 17 -18.36 22.15 4.71
N PHE A 18 -17.20 21.61 4.33
CA PHE A 18 -17.05 20.53 3.33
C PHE A 18 -16.76 19.18 3.98
N ALA A 19 -17.08 19.01 5.27
CA ALA A 19 -16.91 17.75 5.96
C ALA A 19 -17.76 16.64 5.31
N SER A 20 -17.14 15.49 5.05
CA SER A 20 -17.80 14.33 4.44
C SER A 20 -17.42 13.05 5.16
N VAL A 21 -18.41 12.31 5.62
CA VAL A 21 -18.21 11.02 6.29
C VAL A 21 -17.98 9.95 5.21
N ALA A 22 -16.81 9.35 5.20
CA ALA A 22 -16.44 8.29 4.27
C ALA A 22 -16.57 6.90 4.90
N LEU A 23 -16.31 6.78 6.21
CA LEU A 23 -16.51 5.55 6.99
C LEU A 23 -17.24 5.95 8.29
N ASP A 24 -18.22 5.14 8.69
CA ASP A 24 -18.99 5.39 9.90
C ASP A 24 -19.07 4.13 10.77
N ALA A 25 -18.37 4.15 11.91
CA ALA A 25 -18.34 3.14 12.95
C ALA A 25 -18.17 1.69 12.43
N ILE A 26 -17.24 1.47 11.52
CA ILE A 26 -16.97 0.16 10.92
C ILE A 26 -16.31 -0.77 11.94
N ASP A 27 -16.86 -1.96 12.11
CA ASP A 27 -16.25 -3.09 12.79
C ASP A 27 -15.96 -4.19 11.77
N LEU A 28 -14.70 -4.64 11.68
CA LEU A 28 -14.26 -5.64 10.70
C LEU A 28 -13.04 -6.39 11.21
N THR A 29 -13.00 -7.70 10.95
CA THR A 29 -11.79 -8.52 11.16
C THR A 29 -11.35 -9.13 9.83
N ILE A 30 -10.09 -8.94 9.47
CA ILE A 30 -9.46 -9.57 8.32
C ILE A 30 -8.50 -10.64 8.85
N GLN A 31 -8.78 -11.90 8.47
CA GLN A 31 -8.01 -13.04 8.95
C GLN A 31 -6.69 -13.20 8.18
N GLU A 32 -5.75 -13.88 8.82
CA GLU A 32 -4.48 -14.26 8.18
C GLU A 32 -4.68 -15.29 7.07
N TYR A 33 -3.77 -15.27 6.12
CA TYR A 33 -3.69 -16.27 5.03
C TYR A 33 -4.98 -16.41 4.21
N CYS A 34 -5.82 -15.39 4.22
CA CYS A 34 -7.06 -15.35 3.46
C CYS A 34 -7.04 -14.22 2.43
N MET A 35 -7.65 -14.48 1.29
CA MET A 35 -8.00 -13.41 0.35
C MET A 35 -9.33 -12.81 0.77
N THR A 36 -9.34 -11.51 1.04
CA THR A 36 -10.56 -10.76 1.39
C THR A 36 -10.91 -9.81 0.27
N ALA A 37 -12.13 -9.90 -0.27
CA ALA A 37 -12.66 -8.99 -1.26
C ALA A 37 -13.56 -7.94 -0.60
N ILE A 38 -13.34 -6.65 -0.94
CA ILE A 38 -14.19 -5.54 -0.53
C ILE A 38 -15.00 -5.09 -1.75
N ILE A 39 -16.30 -5.28 -1.70
CA ILE A 39 -17.23 -4.96 -2.78
C ILE A 39 -18.21 -3.85 -2.36
N GLY A 40 -18.71 -3.09 -3.32
CA GLY A 40 -19.66 -2.01 -3.10
C GLY A 40 -19.63 -0.98 -4.23
N GLU A 41 -20.56 -0.06 -4.23
CA GLU A 41 -20.67 1.00 -5.22
C GLU A 41 -19.52 2.01 -5.18
N THR A 42 -19.33 2.78 -6.26
CA THR A 42 -18.38 3.89 -6.26
C THR A 42 -18.76 4.91 -5.18
N GLY A 43 -17.78 5.37 -4.41
CA GLY A 43 -18.03 6.30 -3.31
C GLY A 43 -18.39 5.64 -1.96
N SER A 44 -18.55 4.31 -1.88
CA SER A 44 -18.91 3.61 -0.64
C SER A 44 -17.76 3.48 0.40
N GLY A 45 -16.64 4.18 0.24
CA GLY A 45 -15.54 4.18 1.22
C GLY A 45 -14.50 3.06 1.09
N LYS A 46 -14.59 2.17 0.06
CA LYS A 46 -13.64 1.05 -0.11
C LYS A 46 -12.17 1.49 -0.12
N SER A 47 -11.83 2.47 -0.94
CA SER A 47 -10.45 2.98 -1.04
C SER A 47 -10.02 3.66 0.25
N THR A 48 -10.93 4.36 0.92
CA THR A 48 -10.68 4.96 2.23
C THR A 48 -10.35 3.89 3.26
N LEU A 49 -11.14 2.80 3.32
CA LEU A 49 -10.89 1.68 4.22
C LEU A 49 -9.51 1.04 3.96
N VAL A 50 -9.20 0.74 2.70
CA VAL A 50 -7.91 0.12 2.32
C VAL A 50 -6.73 1.01 2.70
N GLN A 51 -6.83 2.33 2.55
CA GLN A 51 -5.77 3.28 2.93
C GLN A 51 -5.54 3.37 4.44
N HIS A 52 -6.51 2.98 5.26
CA HIS A 52 -6.31 2.86 6.71
C HIS A 52 -5.48 1.62 7.08
N LEU A 53 -5.54 0.54 6.28
CA LEU A 53 -4.85 -0.72 6.59
C LEU A 53 -3.32 -0.61 6.60
N ASN A 54 -2.75 0.39 5.91
CA ASN A 54 -1.30 0.69 5.97
C ASN A 54 -1.00 2.06 6.63
N ALA A 55 -1.98 2.63 7.34
CA ALA A 55 -1.89 3.94 7.96
C ALA A 55 -1.49 5.08 7.00
N LEU A 56 -1.94 5.01 5.74
CA LEU A 56 -1.89 6.14 4.82
C LEU A 56 -2.91 7.20 5.23
N LEU A 57 -4.11 6.76 5.62
CA LEU A 57 -5.10 7.55 6.34
C LEU A 57 -5.14 7.12 7.80
N LEU A 58 -5.43 8.07 8.69
CA LEU A 58 -5.60 7.83 10.11
C LEU A 58 -7.08 7.92 10.50
N PRO A 59 -7.53 7.15 11.50
CA PRO A 59 -8.89 7.22 11.99
C PRO A 59 -9.27 8.64 12.45
N SER A 60 -10.49 9.09 12.14
CA SER A 60 -11.10 10.23 12.83
C SER A 60 -11.71 9.80 14.16
N LYS A 61 -12.22 8.54 14.23
CA LYS A 61 -12.70 7.89 15.47
C LYS A 61 -12.42 6.40 15.41
N GLY A 62 -12.38 5.76 16.58
CA GLY A 62 -12.11 4.32 16.68
C GLY A 62 -10.65 3.97 16.57
N GLU A 63 -10.38 2.71 16.26
CA GLU A 63 -9.01 2.19 16.19
C GLU A 63 -8.87 1.06 15.16
N ILE A 64 -7.64 0.86 14.74
CA ILE A 64 -7.25 -0.27 13.89
C ILE A 64 -6.07 -0.96 14.54
N GLN A 65 -6.21 -2.24 14.78
CA GLN A 65 -5.11 -3.11 15.21
C GLN A 65 -4.58 -3.90 14.02
N ILE A 66 -3.28 -3.80 13.77
CA ILE A 66 -2.57 -4.52 12.70
C ILE A 66 -1.44 -5.29 13.39
N ASN A 67 -1.58 -6.60 13.55
CA ASN A 67 -0.74 -7.41 14.43
C ASN A 67 -0.68 -6.80 15.84
N ASP A 68 0.55 -6.48 16.29
CA ASP A 68 0.82 -5.91 17.62
C ASP A 68 0.67 -4.38 17.67
N ARG A 69 0.28 -3.75 16.57
CA ARG A 69 0.17 -2.29 16.49
C ARG A 69 -1.27 -1.84 16.51
N ILE A 70 -1.55 -0.88 17.37
CA ILE A 70 -2.84 -0.21 17.43
C ILE A 70 -2.65 1.24 16.97
N ILE A 71 -3.51 1.67 16.06
CA ILE A 71 -3.59 3.03 15.53
C ILE A 71 -4.92 3.60 15.97
N LYS A 72 -4.90 4.62 16.80
CA LYS A 72 -6.08 5.29 17.36
C LYS A 72 -6.25 6.68 16.78
N ALA A 73 -7.49 7.16 16.81
CA ALA A 73 -7.85 8.50 16.34
C ALA A 73 -7.09 9.62 17.06
N ASP A 74 -6.91 9.50 18.38
CA ASP A 74 -6.37 10.57 19.22
C ASP A 74 -4.84 10.49 19.40
N GLU A 75 -4.17 9.54 18.74
CA GLU A 75 -2.75 9.30 18.90
C GLU A 75 -1.98 9.52 17.58
N LYS A 76 -0.84 10.21 17.64
CA LYS A 76 0.08 10.26 16.52
C LYS A 76 0.84 8.92 16.43
N PRO A 77 0.59 8.10 15.41
CA PRO A 77 1.24 6.80 15.29
C PRO A 77 2.74 6.97 15.08
N LYS A 78 3.51 6.17 15.80
CA LYS A 78 4.98 6.13 15.69
C LYS A 78 5.41 4.99 14.75
N GLN A 79 6.59 5.12 14.16
CA GLN A 79 7.25 4.05 13.39
C GLN A 79 6.38 3.47 12.25
N LEU A 80 5.65 4.30 11.52
CA LEU A 80 4.82 3.88 10.38
C LEU A 80 5.64 3.22 9.26
N LYS A 81 6.93 3.54 9.16
CA LYS A 81 7.84 2.91 8.17
C LYS A 81 7.86 1.39 8.31
N ALA A 82 7.98 0.86 9.53
CA ALA A 82 7.99 -0.59 9.78
C ALA A 82 6.61 -1.25 9.53
N LEU A 83 5.49 -0.52 9.72
CA LEU A 83 4.17 -0.98 9.34
C LEU A 83 4.04 -1.08 7.82
N ARG A 84 4.41 -0.01 7.10
CA ARG A 84 4.30 0.08 5.64
C ARG A 84 5.21 -0.90 4.90
N LYS A 85 6.29 -1.35 5.54
CA LYS A 85 7.10 -2.46 5.03
C LYS A 85 6.30 -3.77 4.98
N LYS A 86 5.48 -4.03 6.00
CA LYS A 86 4.68 -5.27 6.13
C LYS A 86 3.34 -5.20 5.40
N VAL A 87 2.79 -4.00 5.23
CA VAL A 87 1.48 -3.78 4.60
C VAL A 87 1.66 -2.91 3.37
N GLY A 88 2.01 -3.54 2.27
CA GLY A 88 2.11 -2.88 0.97
C GLY A 88 0.75 -2.44 0.44
N LEU A 89 0.71 -1.34 -0.29
CA LEU A 89 -0.49 -0.82 -0.93
C LEU A 89 -0.22 -0.56 -2.41
N VAL A 90 -0.99 -1.20 -3.28
CA VAL A 90 -1.02 -0.89 -4.72
C VAL A 90 -2.26 -0.04 -4.99
N PHE A 91 -2.08 1.16 -5.54
CA PHE A 91 -3.18 2.05 -5.87
C PHE A 91 -3.96 1.58 -7.10
N GLN A 92 -5.15 2.16 -7.29
CA GLN A 92 -6.03 1.82 -8.43
C GLN A 92 -5.36 2.12 -9.79
N PHE A 93 -4.53 3.16 -9.86
CA PHE A 93 -3.76 3.55 -11.03
C PHE A 93 -2.26 3.44 -10.70
N PRO A 94 -1.69 2.24 -10.75
CA PRO A 94 -0.33 1.99 -10.30
C PRO A 94 0.73 2.68 -11.18
N GLU A 95 0.38 3.05 -12.41
CA GLU A 95 1.25 3.80 -13.31
C GLU A 95 1.65 5.18 -12.77
N TYR A 96 0.88 5.75 -11.86
CA TYR A 96 1.23 7.01 -11.18
C TYR A 96 2.20 6.82 -10.03
N GLN A 97 2.55 5.58 -9.69
CA GLN A 97 3.55 5.28 -8.66
C GLN A 97 4.96 5.16 -9.22
N LEU A 98 5.10 5.04 -10.55
CA LEU A 98 6.37 4.83 -11.24
C LEU A 98 7.02 6.19 -11.52
N PHE A 99 8.29 6.35 -11.15
CA PHE A 99 8.99 7.63 -11.24
C PHE A 99 10.48 7.52 -11.60
N GLU A 100 11.07 6.33 -11.55
CA GLU A 100 12.47 6.11 -11.87
C GLU A 100 12.72 5.99 -13.39
N GLU A 101 13.98 6.12 -13.79
CA GLU A 101 14.39 6.05 -15.18
C GLU A 101 14.25 4.64 -15.76
N THR A 102 14.52 3.60 -14.94
CA THR A 102 14.45 2.20 -15.36
C THR A 102 13.57 1.39 -14.39
N ILE A 103 12.99 0.31 -14.92
CA ILE A 103 12.16 -0.62 -14.14
C ILE A 103 12.94 -1.22 -12.97
N LEU A 104 14.21 -1.59 -13.19
CA LEU A 104 15.04 -2.15 -12.12
C LEU A 104 15.24 -1.15 -10.98
N LYS A 105 15.53 0.13 -11.31
CA LYS A 105 15.66 1.21 -10.31
C LYS A 105 14.37 1.44 -9.55
N ASP A 106 13.24 1.48 -10.27
CA ASP A 106 11.91 1.72 -9.66
C ASP A 106 11.54 0.62 -8.64
N VAL A 107 11.71 -0.65 -9.01
CA VAL A 107 11.44 -1.78 -8.12
C VAL A 107 12.45 -1.86 -6.97
N SER A 108 13.72 -1.47 -7.18
CA SER A 108 14.75 -1.44 -6.14
C SER A 108 14.57 -0.31 -5.12
N PHE A 109 13.79 0.71 -5.44
CA PHE A 109 13.61 1.89 -4.59
C PHE A 109 13.04 1.54 -3.21
N GLY A 110 12.00 0.67 -3.18
CA GLY A 110 11.38 0.23 -1.94
C GLY A 110 12.38 -0.41 -0.96
N PRO A 111 13.08 -1.48 -1.34
CA PRO A 111 14.12 -2.12 -0.53
C PRO A 111 15.19 -1.14 -0.04
N LYS A 112 15.73 -0.29 -0.94
CA LYS A 112 16.74 0.74 -0.57
C LYS A 112 16.19 1.70 0.50
N ASN A 113 14.97 2.16 0.35
CA ASN A 113 14.31 3.03 1.32
C ASN A 113 14.12 2.36 2.69
N PHE A 114 14.01 1.03 2.73
CA PHE A 114 13.93 0.25 3.96
C PHE A 114 15.29 -0.24 4.49
N GLY A 115 16.40 0.18 3.88
CA GLY A 115 17.76 0.00 4.40
C GLY A 115 18.54 -1.17 3.81
N ALA A 116 18.07 -1.77 2.71
CA ALA A 116 18.87 -2.72 1.95
C ALA A 116 20.02 -2.00 1.22
N SER A 117 21.16 -2.68 1.05
CA SER A 117 22.21 -2.21 0.17
C SER A 117 21.73 -2.14 -1.28
N GLU A 118 22.48 -1.47 -2.15
CA GLU A 118 22.14 -1.37 -3.56
C GLU A 118 22.08 -2.75 -4.21
N GLU A 119 23.12 -3.56 -3.97
CA GLU A 119 23.21 -4.92 -4.49
C GLU A 119 22.06 -5.83 -4.02
N GLU A 120 21.73 -5.78 -2.72
CA GLU A 120 20.61 -6.54 -2.16
C GLU A 120 19.26 -6.07 -2.75
N ALA A 121 19.08 -4.77 -2.91
CA ALA A 121 17.84 -4.21 -3.47
C ALA A 121 17.65 -4.60 -4.93
N GLU A 122 18.71 -4.54 -5.74
CA GLU A 122 18.65 -4.98 -7.13
C GLU A 122 18.43 -6.48 -7.27
N GLN A 123 19.07 -7.29 -6.43
CA GLN A 123 18.86 -8.74 -6.44
C GLN A 123 17.40 -9.08 -6.14
N ARG A 124 16.82 -8.49 -5.08
CA ARG A 124 15.38 -8.66 -4.76
C ARG A 124 14.48 -8.19 -5.90
N ALA A 125 14.79 -7.03 -6.50
CA ALA A 125 14.03 -6.51 -7.62
C ALA A 125 14.02 -7.47 -8.81
N LYS A 126 15.18 -8.05 -9.18
CA LYS A 126 15.28 -9.04 -10.25
C LYS A 126 14.47 -10.31 -9.97
N GLU A 127 14.49 -10.78 -8.74
CA GLU A 127 13.70 -11.96 -8.31
C GLU A 127 12.20 -11.69 -8.44
N VAL A 128 11.73 -10.55 -7.95
CA VAL A 128 10.29 -10.21 -7.98
C VAL A 128 9.81 -9.89 -9.38
N LEU A 129 10.64 -9.24 -10.20
CA LEU A 129 10.32 -8.98 -11.61
C LEU A 129 10.05 -10.29 -12.36
N LYS A 130 10.85 -11.33 -12.13
CA LYS A 130 10.61 -12.67 -12.69
C LYS A 130 9.28 -13.25 -12.21
N VAL A 131 8.94 -13.09 -10.94
CA VAL A 131 7.66 -13.58 -10.37
C VAL A 131 6.45 -12.94 -11.05
N VAL A 132 6.52 -11.64 -11.37
CA VAL A 132 5.44 -10.94 -12.07
C VAL A 132 5.49 -11.10 -13.60
N GLY A 133 6.42 -11.92 -14.12
CA GLY A 133 6.55 -12.23 -15.56
C GLY A 133 7.20 -11.10 -16.38
N LEU A 134 8.15 -10.38 -15.79
CA LEU A 134 9.01 -9.41 -16.46
C LEU A 134 10.45 -9.92 -16.38
N ASP A 135 10.98 -10.35 -17.53
CA ASP A 135 12.33 -10.89 -17.66
C ASP A 135 13.42 -9.80 -17.73
N GLU A 136 14.65 -10.23 -17.94
CA GLU A 136 15.82 -9.34 -17.98
C GLU A 136 15.76 -8.26 -19.07
N SER A 137 15.00 -8.49 -20.14
CA SER A 137 14.82 -7.52 -21.21
C SER A 137 14.07 -6.25 -20.79
N TYR A 138 13.42 -6.30 -19.62
CA TYR A 138 12.69 -5.17 -19.04
C TYR A 138 13.53 -4.31 -18.09
N TYR A 139 14.63 -4.82 -17.54
CA TYR A 139 15.33 -4.16 -16.44
C TYR A 139 15.75 -2.72 -16.75
N GLU A 140 16.34 -2.52 -17.93
CA GLU A 140 16.82 -1.20 -18.38
C GLU A 140 15.79 -0.37 -19.15
N LYS A 141 14.59 -0.92 -19.38
CA LYS A 141 13.51 -0.16 -20.02
C LYS A 141 12.95 0.91 -19.08
N SER A 142 12.54 2.02 -19.67
CA SER A 142 11.77 3.01 -18.93
C SER A 142 10.37 2.47 -18.59
N PRO A 143 9.91 2.61 -17.33
CA PRO A 143 8.55 2.27 -16.98
C PRO A 143 7.50 2.99 -17.82
N PHE A 144 7.83 4.19 -18.33
CA PHE A 144 6.91 5.01 -19.12
C PHE A 144 6.65 4.48 -20.54
N GLU A 145 7.56 3.66 -21.06
CA GLU A 145 7.45 2.99 -22.37
C GLU A 145 6.63 1.70 -22.31
N CYS A 146 6.26 1.25 -21.11
CA CYS A 146 5.52 0.02 -20.90
C CYS A 146 4.02 0.19 -21.15
N SER A 147 3.36 -0.89 -21.56
CA SER A 147 1.90 -0.97 -21.59
C SER A 147 1.30 -0.84 -20.19
N GLY A 148 0.01 -0.49 -20.08
CA GLY A 148 -0.67 -0.36 -18.78
C GLY A 148 -0.60 -1.64 -17.93
N GLY A 149 -0.68 -2.83 -18.57
CA GLY A 149 -0.54 -4.11 -17.87
C GLY A 149 0.87 -4.34 -17.34
N GLU A 150 1.90 -3.96 -18.08
CA GLU A 150 3.30 -4.04 -17.64
C GLU A 150 3.57 -3.05 -16.51
N LYS A 151 3.15 -1.80 -16.62
CA LYS A 151 3.24 -0.80 -15.54
C LYS A 151 2.62 -1.32 -14.24
N ARG A 152 1.46 -1.97 -14.34
CA ARG A 152 0.80 -2.55 -13.18
C ARG A 152 1.64 -3.66 -12.54
N ARG A 153 2.27 -4.51 -13.35
CA ARG A 153 3.18 -5.55 -12.86
C ARG A 153 4.44 -4.97 -12.22
N VAL A 154 5.02 -3.91 -12.79
CA VAL A 154 6.15 -3.19 -12.20
C VAL A 154 5.78 -2.62 -10.83
N ALA A 155 4.63 -1.95 -10.70
CA ALA A 155 4.19 -1.40 -9.43
C ALA A 155 3.94 -2.48 -8.36
N ILE A 156 3.36 -3.62 -8.75
CA ILE A 156 3.19 -4.79 -7.86
C ILE A 156 4.57 -5.33 -7.43
N ALA A 157 5.52 -5.45 -8.36
CA ALA A 157 6.88 -5.88 -8.06
C ALA A 157 7.57 -4.95 -7.06
N GLY A 158 7.42 -3.63 -7.20
CA GLY A 158 7.96 -2.65 -6.25
C GLY A 158 7.43 -2.83 -4.81
N ILE A 159 6.19 -3.25 -4.66
CA ILE A 159 5.63 -3.57 -3.34
C ILE A 159 6.15 -4.91 -2.82
N LEU A 160 6.18 -5.95 -3.66
CA LEU A 160 6.66 -7.28 -3.27
C LEU A 160 8.14 -7.27 -2.88
N ALA A 161 8.95 -6.43 -3.50
CA ALA A 161 10.39 -6.33 -3.24
C ALA A 161 10.71 -5.76 -1.84
N MET A 162 9.76 -5.11 -1.16
CA MET A 162 9.96 -4.50 0.16
C MET A 162 10.09 -5.52 1.30
N ASP A 163 9.66 -6.76 1.12
CA ASP A 163 9.67 -7.80 2.16
C ASP A 163 10.97 -8.62 2.18
#